data_b8ae82f97e4e88235c0724498261e89c
#
_entry.id   b8ae82f97e4e88235c0724498261e89c
#
_cell.length_a   1.000
_cell.length_b   1.000
_cell.length_c   1.000
_cell.angle_alpha   90.00
_cell.angle_beta   90.00
_cell.angle_gamma   90.00
#
_symmetry.space_group_name_H-M   'P 1'
#
loop_
_entity.id
_entity.type
_entity.pdbx_description
1 polymer ?
#
loop_
_entity_poly.entity_id
_entity_poly.type
_entity_poly.pdbx_seq_one_letter_code
_entity_poly.pdbx_strand_id
1 'polypeptide(L)'
;TPPTEASQGGYIAEGYDAALDALRMAGRDGRAAVAAMEARYRASTGIAALKIRHNGVLGYFVEVPAKNADPLMAAGSGFTHRQTMAGAVRFNSPELHEEALRITQASGHALAAEAAHLEELIGHVLTRRDAIAASADALARIDVAAALAERAAEGRWCLPEFVSGNELHIEGGRHPVVESALARLGERFIANDCDLAPEKRLWLVSGPNMGGKSTFLRQNALIVILAQAGSYVPASSARLGLVDRLFSRVGA
;
A
#
# COMPACT_ATOMS: atom_id res chain seq x y z
N THR A 1 10.35 -2.29 4.39
CA THR A 1 9.31 -1.77 3.47
C THR A 1 10.01 -1.09 2.31
N PRO A 2 9.60 -1.32 1.04
CA PRO A 2 10.19 -0.60 -0.09
C PRO A 2 10.07 0.91 0.11
N PRO A 3 11.10 1.71 -0.27
CA PRO A 3 11.05 3.15 -0.13
C PRO A 3 10.05 3.76 -1.11
N THR A 4 9.33 4.79 -0.69
CA THR A 4 8.55 5.65 -1.60
C THR A 4 9.46 6.60 -2.38
N GLU A 5 10.58 7.01 -1.76
CA GLU A 5 11.62 7.83 -2.37
C GLU A 5 13.01 7.29 -1.98
N ALA A 6 13.69 6.66 -2.93
CA ALA A 6 15.02 6.08 -2.69
C ALA A 6 16.09 7.13 -2.33
N SER A 7 15.89 8.40 -2.74
CA SER A 7 16.82 9.50 -2.49
C SER A 7 16.95 9.89 -1.00
N GLN A 8 16.00 9.51 -0.15
CA GLN A 8 16.05 9.86 1.28
C GLN A 8 16.89 8.88 2.10
N GLY A 9 17.15 7.67 1.61
CA GLY A 9 17.85 6.63 2.34
C GLY A 9 17.09 6.10 3.55
N GLY A 10 17.77 5.28 4.38
CA GLY A 10 17.22 4.77 5.64
C GLY A 10 16.26 3.58 5.50
N TYR A 11 16.16 2.97 4.33
CA TYR A 11 15.25 1.84 4.05
C TYR A 11 15.91 0.46 4.22
N ILE A 12 17.24 0.38 4.31
CA ILE A 12 17.95 -0.83 4.68
C ILE A 12 18.06 -0.92 6.20
N ALA A 13 17.67 -2.04 6.78
CA ALA A 13 17.69 -2.24 8.22
C ALA A 13 19.10 -2.17 8.79
N GLU A 14 19.25 -1.68 10.02
CA GLU A 14 20.49 -1.75 10.78
C GLU A 14 20.86 -3.22 11.04
N GLY A 15 22.12 -3.56 10.93
CA GLY A 15 22.62 -4.94 11.04
C GLY A 15 22.54 -5.75 9.74
N TYR A 16 22.00 -5.21 8.65
CA TYR A 16 21.97 -5.89 7.36
C TYR A 16 23.35 -5.92 6.68
N ASP A 17 24.07 -4.79 6.72
CA ASP A 17 25.42 -4.62 6.19
C ASP A 17 26.28 -3.78 7.15
N ALA A 18 27.31 -4.40 7.69
CA ALA A 18 28.23 -3.75 8.64
C ALA A 18 28.97 -2.55 8.04
N ALA A 19 29.28 -2.58 6.73
CA ALA A 19 29.94 -1.47 6.06
C ALA A 19 29.00 -0.27 5.93
N LEU A 20 27.73 -0.50 5.57
CA LEU A 20 26.69 0.54 5.54
C LEU A 20 26.46 1.15 6.92
N ASP A 21 26.40 0.31 7.96
CA ASP A 21 26.21 0.77 9.33
C ASP A 21 27.40 1.62 9.81
N ALA A 22 28.65 1.25 9.44
CA ALA A 22 29.83 2.06 9.72
C ALA A 22 29.79 3.43 9.03
N LEU A 23 29.31 3.52 7.78
CA LEU A 23 29.13 4.79 7.06
C LEU A 23 28.08 5.68 7.73
N ARG A 24 26.96 5.09 8.15
CA ARG A 24 25.89 5.79 8.89
C ARG A 24 26.39 6.30 10.25
N MET A 25 27.21 5.51 10.94
CA MET A 25 27.81 5.90 12.21
C MET A 25 28.79 7.05 12.01
N ALA A 26 29.68 6.99 11.00
CA ALA A 26 30.59 8.08 10.69
C ALA A 26 29.86 9.41 10.40
N GLY A 27 28.70 9.36 9.73
CA GLY A 27 27.86 10.53 9.52
C GLY A 27 27.17 11.05 10.80
N ARG A 28 26.85 10.17 11.76
CA ARG A 28 26.32 10.54 13.08
C ARG A 28 27.40 11.17 13.96
N ASP A 29 28.58 10.55 14.00
CA ASP A 29 29.72 11.02 14.77
C ASP A 29 30.20 12.40 14.28
N GLY A 30 30.23 12.61 12.97
CA GLY A 30 30.57 13.91 12.40
C GLY A 30 29.59 15.01 12.82
N ARG A 31 28.28 14.74 12.86
CA ARG A 31 27.30 15.72 13.37
C ARG A 31 27.48 16.01 14.86
N ALA A 32 27.85 15.01 15.66
CA ALA A 32 28.19 15.22 17.06
C ALA A 32 29.49 16.05 17.21
N ALA A 33 30.49 15.82 16.36
CA ALA A 33 31.71 16.62 16.30
C ALA A 33 31.42 18.10 15.96
N VAL A 34 30.54 18.37 14.99
CA VAL A 34 30.11 19.75 14.64
C VAL A 34 29.43 20.43 15.82
N ALA A 35 28.59 19.73 16.59
CA ALA A 35 27.97 20.30 17.80
C ALA A 35 29.01 20.61 18.89
N ALA A 36 30.00 19.76 19.07
CA ALA A 36 31.13 20.01 19.98
C ALA A 36 32.01 21.20 19.53
N MET A 37 32.21 21.34 18.19
CA MET A 37 32.91 22.51 17.64
C MET A 37 32.15 23.82 17.93
N GLU A 38 30.83 23.82 17.83
CA GLU A 38 30.04 25.02 18.16
C GLU A 38 30.27 25.48 19.59
N ALA A 39 30.25 24.54 20.54
CA ALA A 39 30.52 24.85 21.95
C ALA A 39 31.94 25.40 22.14
N ARG A 40 32.94 24.79 21.49
CA ARG A 40 34.35 25.21 21.54
C ARG A 40 34.57 26.57 20.91
N TYR A 41 33.94 26.87 19.77
CA TYR A 41 34.03 28.18 19.12
C TYR A 41 33.38 29.27 19.95
N ARG A 42 32.24 28.99 20.61
CA ARG A 42 31.65 29.95 21.58
C ARG A 42 32.60 30.27 22.72
N ALA A 43 33.25 29.26 23.28
CA ALA A 43 34.21 29.44 24.37
C ALA A 43 35.46 30.23 23.94
N SER A 44 36.06 29.90 22.79
CA SER A 44 37.29 30.54 22.30
C SER A 44 37.10 31.96 21.81
N THR A 45 35.91 32.27 21.20
CA THR A 45 35.60 33.62 20.67
C THR A 45 34.91 34.54 21.68
N GLY A 46 34.38 34.00 22.79
CA GLY A 46 33.55 34.72 23.71
C GLY A 46 32.17 35.13 23.18
N ILE A 47 31.79 34.65 21.99
CA ILE A 47 30.53 34.99 21.33
C ILE A 47 29.45 33.93 21.64
N ALA A 48 28.67 34.16 22.68
CA ALA A 48 27.60 33.26 23.11
C ALA A 48 26.51 33.00 22.01
N ALA A 49 26.30 33.97 21.13
CA ALA A 49 25.32 33.89 20.04
C ALA A 49 25.86 33.19 18.78
N LEU A 50 27.11 32.69 18.77
CA LEU A 50 27.67 31.93 17.66
C LEU A 50 26.92 30.62 17.50
N LYS A 51 26.57 30.29 16.26
CA LYS A 51 25.93 29.02 15.88
C LYS A 51 26.59 28.43 14.66
N ILE A 52 26.68 27.11 14.59
CA ILE A 52 27.01 26.39 13.38
C ILE A 52 25.70 25.95 12.74
N ARG A 53 25.48 26.35 11.49
CA ARG A 53 24.29 26.03 10.71
C ARG A 53 24.64 25.32 9.42
N HIS A 54 23.66 24.70 8.81
CA HIS A 54 23.78 24.04 7.52
C HIS A 54 22.69 24.53 6.56
N ASN A 55 23.05 24.72 5.29
CA ASN A 55 22.08 24.88 4.20
C ASN A 55 22.62 24.22 2.91
N GLY A 56 21.74 24.08 1.91
CA GLY A 56 22.06 23.41 0.65
C GLY A 56 23.09 24.15 -0.24
N VAL A 57 23.35 25.45 0.00
CA VAL A 57 24.25 26.26 -0.83
C VAL A 57 25.65 26.34 -0.24
N LEU A 58 25.77 26.60 1.05
CA LEU A 58 27.04 26.82 1.75
C LEU A 58 27.55 25.58 2.48
N GLY A 59 26.73 24.54 2.64
CA GLY A 59 27.01 23.44 3.55
C GLY A 59 26.95 23.92 5.01
N TYR A 60 27.90 23.45 5.83
CA TYR A 60 28.08 23.92 7.20
C TYR A 60 28.81 25.26 7.24
N PHE A 61 28.35 26.18 8.08
CA PHE A 61 28.95 27.51 8.30
C PHE A 61 28.72 28.01 9.72
N VAL A 62 29.64 28.82 10.19
CA VAL A 62 29.51 29.57 11.45
C VAL A 62 28.70 30.84 11.17
N GLU A 63 27.67 31.11 11.96
CA GLU A 63 26.83 32.31 11.87
C GLU A 63 26.90 33.08 13.17
N VAL A 64 27.19 34.38 13.07
CA VAL A 64 27.20 35.33 14.23
C VAL A 64 26.37 36.56 13.90
N PRO A 65 25.74 37.22 14.90
CA PRO A 65 25.13 38.53 14.70
C PRO A 65 26.16 39.54 14.17
N ALA A 66 25.75 40.45 13.26
CA ALA A 66 26.64 41.42 12.63
C ALA A 66 27.48 42.24 13.64
N LYS A 67 26.90 42.59 14.78
CA LYS A 67 27.58 43.31 15.87
C LYS A 67 28.72 42.55 16.56
N ASN A 68 28.81 41.23 16.32
CA ASN A 68 29.82 40.36 16.92
C ASN A 68 30.79 39.83 15.87
N ALA A 69 30.80 40.34 14.62
CA ALA A 69 31.58 39.79 13.53
C ALA A 69 33.06 40.18 13.54
N ASP A 70 33.40 41.37 14.08
CA ASP A 70 34.75 41.94 14.01
C ASP A 70 35.85 40.99 14.55
N PRO A 71 35.69 40.27 15.67
CA PRO A 71 36.73 39.35 16.15
C PRO A 71 37.01 38.21 15.16
N LEU A 72 36.00 37.78 14.40
CA LEU A 72 36.17 36.70 13.41
C LEU A 72 36.69 37.21 12.06
N MET A 73 36.57 38.53 11.80
CA MET A 73 37.14 39.18 10.62
C MET A 73 38.66 39.46 10.77
N ALA A 74 39.18 39.47 11.99
CA ALA A 74 40.59 39.77 12.29
C ALA A 74 41.53 38.77 11.61
N ALA A 75 42.65 39.25 11.12
CA ALA A 75 43.71 38.41 10.55
C ALA A 75 44.20 37.42 11.66
N GLY A 76 44.30 36.14 11.32
CA GLY A 76 44.70 35.11 12.26
C GLY A 76 43.60 34.56 13.18
N SER A 77 42.35 35.01 13.02
CA SER A 77 41.21 34.49 13.79
C SER A 77 40.93 32.99 13.58
N GLY A 78 41.43 32.41 12.50
CA GLY A 78 41.09 31.02 12.10
C GLY A 78 39.76 30.91 11.35
N PHE A 79 39.04 32.02 11.11
CA PHE A 79 37.80 32.06 10.37
C PHE A 79 37.94 32.78 9.03
N THR A 80 37.26 32.29 8.02
CA THR A 80 37.21 32.87 6.67
C THR A 80 35.80 33.39 6.42
N HIS A 81 35.68 34.68 6.08
CA HIS A 81 34.40 35.29 5.71
C HIS A 81 33.80 34.61 4.47
N ARG A 82 32.52 34.35 4.50
CA ARG A 82 31.76 33.73 3.42
C ARG A 82 30.65 34.64 2.88
N GLN A 83 29.85 35.21 3.78
CA GLN A 83 28.70 36.01 3.39
C GLN A 83 28.29 36.98 4.49
N THR A 84 27.93 38.21 4.12
CA THR A 84 27.27 39.17 4.99
C THR A 84 25.80 39.29 4.62
N MET A 85 24.93 39.24 5.61
CA MET A 85 23.48 39.34 5.48
C MET A 85 22.95 40.46 6.39
N ALA A 86 21.69 40.86 6.19
CA ALA A 86 21.04 41.80 7.10
C ALA A 86 20.97 41.16 8.51
N GLY A 87 21.80 41.70 9.45
CA GLY A 87 21.83 41.27 10.84
C GLY A 87 22.74 40.09 11.19
N ALA A 88 23.36 39.39 10.23
CA ALA A 88 24.23 38.26 10.49
C ALA A 88 25.42 38.18 9.52
N VAL A 89 26.53 37.62 9.97
CA VAL A 89 27.72 37.34 9.13
C VAL A 89 28.07 35.88 9.25
N ARG A 90 28.42 35.29 8.10
CA ARG A 90 28.73 33.87 7.96
C ARG A 90 30.21 33.66 7.67
N PHE A 91 30.77 32.69 8.35
CA PHE A 91 32.18 32.32 8.24
C PHE A 91 32.33 30.81 8.02
N ASN A 92 33.49 30.41 7.57
CA ASN A 92 33.97 29.03 7.62
C ASN A 92 35.26 28.96 8.43
N SER A 93 35.65 27.77 8.82
CA SER A 93 36.97 27.46 9.38
C SER A 93 37.52 26.20 8.70
N PRO A 94 38.85 26.02 8.63
CA PRO A 94 39.43 24.80 8.03
C PRO A 94 38.89 23.54 8.69
N GLU A 95 38.85 23.51 10.01
CA GLU A 95 38.35 22.38 10.78
C GLU A 95 36.87 22.04 10.51
N LEU A 96 36.01 23.06 10.43
CA LEU A 96 34.60 22.87 10.09
C LEU A 96 34.46 22.40 8.63
N HIS A 97 35.32 22.86 7.75
CA HIS A 97 35.31 22.45 6.36
C HIS A 97 35.67 20.96 6.20
N GLU A 98 36.72 20.51 6.86
CA GLU A 98 37.15 19.10 6.87
C GLU A 98 36.06 18.18 7.42
N GLU A 99 35.43 18.56 8.54
CA GLU A 99 34.37 17.77 9.14
C GLU A 99 33.11 17.73 8.25
N ALA A 100 32.76 18.87 7.63
CA ALA A 100 31.67 18.96 6.67
C ALA A 100 31.88 18.05 5.46
N LEU A 101 33.11 17.98 4.93
CA LEU A 101 33.46 17.07 3.84
C LEU A 101 33.31 15.61 4.26
N ARG A 102 33.78 15.26 5.47
CA ARG A 102 33.70 13.90 6.02
C ARG A 102 32.24 13.45 6.18
N ILE A 103 31.38 14.31 6.70
CA ILE A 103 29.92 14.05 6.83
C ILE A 103 29.29 13.85 5.47
N THR A 104 29.60 14.72 4.51
CA THR A 104 29.03 14.67 3.14
C THR A 104 29.43 13.40 2.42
N GLN A 105 30.70 13.02 2.50
CA GLN A 105 31.22 11.80 1.89
C GLN A 105 30.59 10.55 2.53
N ALA A 106 30.56 10.46 3.85
CA ALA A 106 29.94 9.34 4.56
C ALA A 106 28.47 9.19 4.20
N SER A 107 27.72 10.31 4.16
CA SER A 107 26.32 10.31 3.78
C SER A 107 26.11 9.91 2.32
N GLY A 108 26.95 10.40 1.40
CA GLY A 108 26.89 10.04 -0.02
C GLY A 108 27.19 8.55 -0.24
N HIS A 109 28.23 8.04 0.42
CA HIS A 109 28.57 6.61 0.34
C HIS A 109 27.47 5.72 0.94
N ALA A 110 26.86 6.14 2.06
CA ALA A 110 25.75 5.40 2.67
C ALA A 110 24.53 5.33 1.71
N LEU A 111 24.15 6.44 1.08
CA LEU A 111 23.07 6.46 0.09
C LEU A 111 23.38 5.57 -1.12
N ALA A 112 24.61 5.61 -1.63
CA ALA A 112 25.02 4.77 -2.75
C ALA A 112 24.99 3.27 -2.40
N ALA A 113 25.46 2.90 -1.18
CA ALA A 113 25.40 1.53 -0.70
C ALA A 113 23.96 1.04 -0.52
N GLU A 114 23.07 1.87 0.04
CA GLU A 114 21.65 1.54 0.15
C GLU A 114 21.00 1.34 -1.23
N ALA A 115 21.31 2.19 -2.20
CA ALA A 115 20.80 2.05 -3.56
C ALA A 115 21.27 0.75 -4.21
N ALA A 116 22.55 0.38 -4.04
CA ALA A 116 23.10 -0.88 -4.55
C ALA A 116 22.38 -2.10 -3.95
N HIS A 117 22.15 -2.11 -2.63
CA HIS A 117 21.37 -3.19 -1.99
C HIS A 117 19.94 -3.25 -2.50
N LEU A 118 19.29 -2.12 -2.72
CA LEU A 118 17.94 -2.09 -3.28
C LEU A 118 17.91 -2.69 -4.69
N GLU A 119 18.86 -2.32 -5.55
CA GLU A 119 18.98 -2.87 -6.92
C GLU A 119 19.20 -4.38 -6.90
N GLU A 120 20.07 -4.89 -6.01
CA GLU A 120 20.31 -6.31 -5.84
C GLU A 120 19.04 -7.05 -5.43
N LEU A 121 18.31 -6.55 -4.43
CA LEU A 121 17.05 -7.13 -3.96
C LEU A 121 15.98 -7.13 -5.06
N ILE A 122 15.86 -6.04 -5.82
CA ILE A 122 14.98 -5.95 -6.98
C ILE A 122 15.37 -7.02 -8.02
N GLY A 123 16.65 -7.16 -8.32
CA GLY A 123 17.17 -8.19 -9.23
C GLY A 123 16.78 -9.61 -8.79
N HIS A 124 16.88 -9.91 -7.49
CA HIS A 124 16.46 -11.20 -6.92
C HIS A 124 14.96 -11.45 -7.08
N VAL A 125 14.12 -10.44 -6.91
CA VAL A 125 12.66 -10.56 -7.13
C VAL A 125 12.35 -10.76 -8.61
N LEU A 126 12.96 -9.97 -9.48
CA LEU A 126 12.73 -10.04 -10.92
C LEU A 126 13.14 -11.39 -11.52
N THR A 127 14.25 -11.97 -11.08
CA THR A 127 14.68 -13.30 -11.50
C THR A 127 13.69 -14.41 -11.12
N ARG A 128 12.89 -14.21 -10.09
CA ARG A 128 11.88 -15.17 -9.60
C ARG A 128 10.45 -14.76 -9.95
N ARG A 129 10.27 -13.72 -10.76
CA ARG A 129 8.96 -13.13 -11.08
C ARG A 129 7.94 -14.18 -11.51
N ASP A 130 8.31 -15.07 -12.42
CA ASP A 130 7.38 -16.04 -12.98
C ASP A 130 6.98 -17.11 -11.96
N ALA A 131 7.92 -17.54 -11.10
CA ALA A 131 7.61 -18.45 -9.99
C ALA A 131 6.72 -17.81 -8.92
N ILE A 132 6.97 -16.54 -8.61
CA ILE A 132 6.13 -15.75 -7.68
C ILE A 132 4.73 -15.58 -8.25
N ALA A 133 4.61 -15.23 -9.55
CA ALA A 133 3.32 -15.06 -10.21
C ALA A 133 2.53 -16.39 -10.27
N ALA A 134 3.19 -17.50 -10.60
CA ALA A 134 2.54 -18.82 -10.59
C ALA A 134 2.07 -19.24 -9.19
N SER A 135 2.86 -18.96 -8.15
CA SER A 135 2.48 -19.22 -6.77
C SER A 135 1.29 -18.36 -6.34
N ALA A 136 1.29 -17.07 -6.70
CA ALA A 136 0.20 -16.17 -6.41
C ALA A 136 -1.11 -16.59 -7.11
N ASP A 137 -1.05 -17.03 -8.38
CA ASP A 137 -2.22 -17.54 -9.11
C ASP A 137 -2.77 -18.82 -8.47
N ALA A 138 -1.88 -19.76 -8.09
CA ALA A 138 -2.30 -20.96 -7.40
C ALA A 138 -2.98 -20.68 -6.05
N LEU A 139 -2.41 -19.78 -5.26
CA LEU A 139 -2.99 -19.35 -3.99
C LEU A 139 -4.34 -18.65 -4.18
N ALA A 140 -4.46 -17.77 -5.19
CA ALA A 140 -5.72 -17.11 -5.50
C ALA A 140 -6.83 -18.10 -5.88
N ARG A 141 -6.52 -19.14 -6.66
CA ARG A 141 -7.47 -20.19 -7.01
C ARG A 141 -7.91 -20.99 -5.78
N ILE A 142 -6.97 -21.33 -4.89
CA ILE A 142 -7.29 -22.05 -3.65
C ILE A 142 -8.17 -21.18 -2.75
N ASP A 143 -7.84 -19.91 -2.60
CA ASP A 143 -8.60 -18.96 -1.77
C ASP A 143 -10.05 -18.82 -2.26
N VAL A 144 -10.25 -18.60 -3.57
CA VAL A 144 -11.58 -18.53 -4.18
C VAL A 144 -12.34 -19.84 -4.00
N ALA A 145 -11.70 -21.00 -4.27
CA ALA A 145 -12.34 -22.29 -4.13
C ALA A 145 -12.74 -22.59 -2.69
N ALA A 146 -11.88 -22.26 -1.71
CA ALA A 146 -12.15 -22.43 -0.31
C ALA A 146 -13.33 -21.53 0.15
N ALA A 147 -13.33 -20.26 -0.24
CA ALA A 147 -14.40 -19.32 0.09
C ALA A 147 -15.76 -19.75 -0.49
N LEU A 148 -15.78 -20.23 -1.73
CA LEU A 148 -17.00 -20.75 -2.36
C LEU A 148 -17.48 -22.04 -1.70
N ALA A 149 -16.58 -22.96 -1.33
CA ALA A 149 -16.92 -24.19 -0.63
C ALA A 149 -17.47 -23.93 0.78
N GLU A 150 -16.85 -23.04 1.54
CA GLU A 150 -17.34 -22.60 2.85
C GLU A 150 -18.74 -22.00 2.74
N ARG A 151 -18.94 -21.08 1.78
CA ARG A 151 -20.24 -20.48 1.53
C ARG A 151 -21.30 -21.49 1.10
N ALA A 152 -20.93 -22.49 0.32
CA ALA A 152 -21.84 -23.56 -0.11
C ALA A 152 -22.24 -24.44 1.08
N ALA A 153 -21.29 -24.81 1.93
CA ALA A 153 -21.54 -25.63 3.12
C ALA A 153 -22.46 -24.91 4.14
N GLU A 154 -22.16 -23.66 4.48
CA GLU A 154 -22.96 -22.84 5.39
C GLU A 154 -24.37 -22.58 4.85
N GLY A 155 -24.45 -22.21 3.57
CA GLY A 155 -25.71 -21.87 2.90
C GLY A 155 -26.49 -23.07 2.39
N ARG A 156 -25.96 -24.27 2.47
CA ARG A 156 -26.55 -25.47 1.83
C ARG A 156 -26.88 -25.20 0.35
N TRP A 157 -25.89 -24.71 -0.38
CA TRP A 157 -25.99 -24.41 -1.81
C TRP A 157 -25.62 -25.66 -2.61
N CYS A 158 -26.23 -25.82 -3.79
CA CYS A 158 -25.92 -26.94 -4.67
C CYS A 158 -24.95 -26.53 -5.79
N LEU A 159 -24.25 -27.53 -6.34
CA LEU A 159 -23.50 -27.34 -7.58
C LEU A 159 -24.47 -27.34 -8.74
N PRO A 160 -24.52 -26.28 -9.58
CA PRO A 160 -25.41 -26.24 -10.73
C PRO A 160 -24.94 -27.19 -11.86
N GLU A 161 -25.90 -27.81 -12.53
CA GLU A 161 -25.65 -28.60 -13.75
C GLU A 161 -25.88 -27.72 -14.98
N PHE A 162 -24.89 -27.68 -15.88
CA PHE A 162 -25.06 -27.00 -17.16
C PHE A 162 -25.50 -28.00 -18.24
N VAL A 163 -26.54 -27.62 -18.99
CA VAL A 163 -27.13 -28.42 -20.04
C VAL A 163 -27.08 -27.72 -21.40
N SER A 164 -27.17 -28.49 -22.47
CA SER A 164 -27.30 -27.95 -23.82
C SER A 164 -28.74 -27.48 -24.04
N GLY A 165 -28.91 -26.20 -24.40
CA GLY A 165 -30.23 -25.62 -24.65
C GLY A 165 -30.59 -24.45 -23.73
N ASN A 166 -31.85 -23.99 -23.82
CA ASN A 166 -32.32 -22.80 -23.11
C ASN A 166 -33.24 -23.20 -21.92
N GLU A 167 -32.74 -24.07 -21.07
CA GLU A 167 -33.43 -24.48 -19.86
C GLU A 167 -33.03 -23.66 -18.66
N LEU A 168 -33.96 -23.39 -17.77
CA LEU A 168 -33.72 -22.86 -16.44
C LEU A 168 -34.64 -23.58 -15.48
N HIS A 169 -34.12 -24.63 -14.84
CA HIS A 169 -34.81 -25.41 -13.85
C HIS A 169 -34.14 -25.25 -12.49
N ILE A 170 -34.84 -24.65 -11.55
CA ILE A 170 -34.36 -24.37 -10.20
C ILE A 170 -35.39 -24.93 -9.22
N GLU A 171 -34.95 -25.79 -8.33
CA GLU A 171 -35.75 -26.29 -7.20
C GLU A 171 -35.25 -25.69 -5.89
N GLY A 172 -36.17 -25.21 -5.08
CA GLY A 172 -35.85 -24.67 -3.79
C GLY A 172 -34.92 -23.46 -3.84
N GLY A 173 -35.05 -22.63 -4.88
CA GLY A 173 -34.24 -21.43 -5.06
C GLY A 173 -34.45 -20.41 -3.95
N ARG A 174 -33.38 -19.73 -3.54
CA ARG A 174 -33.39 -18.75 -2.45
C ARG A 174 -32.63 -17.52 -2.86
N HIS A 175 -33.04 -16.37 -2.33
CA HIS A 175 -32.33 -15.12 -2.59
C HIS A 175 -31.22 -14.92 -1.54
N PRO A 176 -29.93 -15.01 -1.87
CA PRO A 176 -28.84 -15.11 -0.88
C PRO A 176 -28.80 -13.93 0.08
N VAL A 177 -29.06 -12.72 -0.40
CA VAL A 177 -29.02 -11.52 0.43
C VAL A 177 -30.24 -11.43 1.35
N VAL A 178 -31.45 -11.71 0.80
CA VAL A 178 -32.68 -11.67 1.61
C VAL A 178 -32.73 -12.80 2.63
N GLU A 179 -32.32 -14.01 2.25
CA GLU A 179 -32.18 -15.14 3.17
C GLU A 179 -31.24 -14.81 4.34
N SER A 180 -30.08 -14.22 4.03
CA SER A 180 -29.11 -13.79 5.07
C SER A 180 -29.68 -12.70 5.98
N ALA A 181 -30.46 -11.77 5.45
CA ALA A 181 -31.09 -10.72 6.24
C ALA A 181 -32.19 -11.26 7.15
N LEU A 182 -33.04 -12.14 6.64
CA LEU A 182 -34.08 -12.80 7.44
C LEU A 182 -33.49 -13.68 8.54
N ALA A 183 -32.45 -14.44 8.24
CA ALA A 183 -31.76 -15.26 9.23
C ALA A 183 -31.25 -14.46 10.43
N ARG A 184 -30.77 -13.23 10.23
CA ARG A 184 -30.39 -12.33 11.34
C ARG A 184 -31.55 -11.88 12.20
N LEU A 185 -32.77 -11.91 11.68
CA LEU A 185 -34.01 -11.60 12.39
C LEU A 185 -34.67 -12.86 13.01
N GLY A 186 -34.05 -14.03 12.82
CA GLY A 186 -34.65 -15.31 13.26
C GLY A 186 -35.75 -15.81 12.33
N GLU A 187 -35.92 -15.20 11.15
CA GLU A 187 -36.95 -15.56 10.18
C GLU A 187 -36.39 -16.49 9.10
N ARG A 188 -37.27 -17.26 8.45
CA ARG A 188 -36.91 -18.16 7.36
C ARG A 188 -37.30 -17.60 6.00
N PHE A 189 -36.43 -17.74 5.05
CA PHE A 189 -36.74 -17.49 3.65
C PHE A 189 -37.58 -18.65 3.09
N ILE A 190 -38.67 -18.34 2.40
CA ILE A 190 -39.49 -19.35 1.71
C ILE A 190 -38.88 -19.57 0.33
N ALA A 191 -38.38 -20.78 0.11
CA ALA A 191 -37.77 -21.17 -1.15
C ALA A 191 -38.80 -21.20 -2.31
N ASN A 192 -38.37 -20.95 -3.53
CA ASN A 192 -39.23 -20.90 -4.71
C ASN A 192 -38.60 -21.69 -5.85
N ASP A 193 -39.46 -22.40 -6.61
CA ASP A 193 -39.04 -23.10 -7.82
C ASP A 193 -39.18 -22.21 -9.05
N CYS A 194 -38.39 -22.49 -10.08
CA CYS A 194 -38.50 -21.85 -11.40
C CYS A 194 -38.25 -22.92 -12.46
N ASP A 195 -39.22 -23.06 -13.38
CA ASP A 195 -39.14 -24.04 -14.46
C ASP A 195 -39.44 -23.36 -15.80
N LEU A 196 -38.39 -23.00 -16.53
CA LEU A 196 -38.43 -22.49 -17.90
C LEU A 196 -37.76 -23.52 -18.84
N ALA A 197 -38.52 -24.00 -19.78
CA ALA A 197 -38.10 -25.00 -20.75
C ALA A 197 -38.46 -24.51 -22.16
N PRO A 198 -38.01 -25.16 -23.24
CA PRO A 198 -38.34 -24.78 -24.61
C PRO A 198 -39.84 -24.63 -24.88
N GLU A 199 -40.66 -25.41 -24.18
CA GLU A 199 -42.14 -25.38 -24.30
C GLU A 199 -42.79 -24.35 -23.35
N LYS A 200 -42.08 -23.90 -22.33
CA LYS A 200 -42.57 -22.96 -21.29
C LYS A 200 -41.62 -21.75 -21.15
N ARG A 201 -41.49 -20.98 -22.19
CA ARG A 201 -40.50 -19.89 -22.25
C ARG A 201 -40.87 -18.61 -21.49
N LEU A 202 -42.10 -18.50 -21.03
CA LEU A 202 -42.61 -17.30 -20.40
C LEU A 202 -43.41 -17.63 -19.16
N TRP A 203 -43.04 -16.97 -18.05
CA TRP A 203 -43.86 -16.94 -16.84
C TRP A 203 -44.43 -15.55 -16.63
N LEU A 204 -45.75 -15.49 -16.39
CA LEU A 204 -46.42 -14.28 -15.93
C LEU A 204 -46.54 -14.33 -14.40
N VAL A 205 -45.72 -13.55 -13.73
CA VAL A 205 -45.71 -13.49 -12.24
C VAL A 205 -46.58 -12.33 -11.79
N SER A 206 -47.74 -12.61 -11.21
CA SER A 206 -48.67 -11.63 -10.66
C SER A 206 -48.81 -11.78 -9.14
N GLY A 207 -49.31 -10.75 -8.47
CA GLY A 207 -49.56 -10.76 -7.03
C GLY A 207 -49.52 -9.35 -6.41
N PRO A 208 -49.83 -9.22 -5.12
CA PRO A 208 -49.90 -7.93 -4.45
C PRO A 208 -48.52 -7.24 -4.38
N ASN A 209 -48.55 -5.93 -4.19
CA ASN A 209 -47.28 -5.20 -3.90
C ASN A 209 -46.70 -5.74 -2.60
N MET A 210 -45.35 -5.83 -2.54
CA MET A 210 -44.58 -6.46 -1.44
C MET A 210 -44.75 -7.99 -1.33
N GLY A 211 -45.46 -8.67 -2.24
CA GLY A 211 -45.62 -10.13 -2.27
C GLY A 211 -44.40 -10.92 -2.78
N GLY A 212 -43.21 -10.32 -2.81
CA GLY A 212 -41.98 -11.02 -3.15
C GLY A 212 -41.68 -11.16 -4.66
N LYS A 213 -42.51 -10.62 -5.57
CA LYS A 213 -42.31 -10.72 -7.04
C LYS A 213 -40.88 -10.31 -7.46
N SER A 214 -40.46 -9.13 -7.05
CA SER A 214 -39.13 -8.61 -7.39
C SER A 214 -38.00 -9.42 -6.78
N THR A 215 -38.22 -9.98 -5.59
CA THR A 215 -37.27 -10.88 -4.92
C THR A 215 -37.09 -12.16 -5.71
N PHE A 216 -38.20 -12.76 -6.16
CA PHE A 216 -38.20 -13.95 -7.00
C PHE A 216 -37.45 -13.74 -8.33
N LEU A 217 -37.70 -12.63 -9.04
CA LEU A 217 -37.03 -12.33 -10.29
C LEU A 217 -35.52 -12.14 -10.08
N ARG A 218 -35.13 -11.39 -9.04
CA ARG A 218 -33.72 -11.17 -8.71
C ARG A 218 -33.04 -12.45 -8.22
N GLN A 219 -33.73 -13.31 -7.47
CA GLN A 219 -33.24 -14.61 -7.05
C GLN A 219 -32.78 -15.45 -8.25
N ASN A 220 -33.63 -15.61 -9.24
CA ASN A 220 -33.33 -16.39 -10.44
C ASN A 220 -32.16 -15.78 -11.25
N ALA A 221 -32.13 -14.45 -11.38
CA ALA A 221 -31.03 -13.74 -12.03
C ALA A 221 -29.70 -13.97 -11.28
N LEU A 222 -29.68 -13.88 -9.96
CA LEU A 222 -28.48 -14.13 -9.16
C LEU A 222 -28.01 -15.57 -9.23
N ILE A 223 -28.93 -16.54 -9.24
CA ILE A 223 -28.60 -17.96 -9.41
C ILE A 223 -27.89 -18.20 -10.73
N VAL A 224 -28.40 -17.63 -11.84
CA VAL A 224 -27.77 -17.72 -13.16
C VAL A 224 -26.38 -17.08 -13.17
N ILE A 225 -26.22 -15.89 -12.58
CA ILE A 225 -24.92 -15.20 -12.51
C ILE A 225 -23.92 -16.01 -11.69
N LEU A 226 -24.31 -16.49 -10.51
CA LEU A 226 -23.45 -17.29 -9.64
C LEU A 226 -23.04 -18.62 -10.34
N ALA A 227 -23.98 -19.29 -10.98
CA ALA A 227 -23.69 -20.51 -11.72
C ALA A 227 -22.64 -20.26 -12.82
N GLN A 228 -22.83 -19.26 -13.66
CA GLN A 228 -21.91 -18.94 -14.76
C GLN A 228 -20.57 -18.38 -14.29
N ALA A 229 -20.51 -17.86 -13.07
CA ALA A 229 -19.25 -17.50 -12.42
C ALA A 229 -18.47 -18.70 -11.87
N GLY A 230 -19.03 -19.92 -11.98
CA GLY A 230 -18.40 -21.15 -11.46
C GLY A 230 -18.64 -21.39 -9.97
N SER A 231 -19.63 -20.72 -9.38
CA SER A 231 -20.00 -20.86 -7.97
C SER A 231 -21.09 -21.93 -7.79
N TYR A 232 -21.19 -22.42 -6.55
CA TYR A 232 -22.41 -23.04 -6.07
C TYR A 232 -23.55 -22.01 -6.06
N VAL A 233 -24.81 -22.49 -6.04
CA VAL A 233 -26.01 -21.63 -6.09
C VAL A 233 -26.96 -21.91 -4.94
N PRO A 234 -27.69 -20.89 -4.42
CA PRO A 234 -28.61 -21.03 -3.31
C PRO A 234 -29.92 -21.73 -3.74
N ALA A 235 -29.84 -23.01 -4.02
CA ALA A 235 -30.94 -23.86 -4.41
C ALA A 235 -30.74 -25.29 -3.90
N SER A 236 -31.81 -26.11 -3.93
CA SER A 236 -31.72 -27.55 -3.66
C SER A 236 -31.17 -28.30 -4.87
N SER A 237 -31.60 -27.90 -6.07
CA SER A 237 -31.02 -28.31 -7.36
C SER A 237 -31.14 -27.17 -8.38
N ALA A 238 -30.23 -27.13 -9.35
CA ALA A 238 -30.27 -26.16 -10.44
C ALA A 238 -29.69 -26.77 -11.73
N ARG A 239 -30.48 -26.74 -12.80
CA ARG A 239 -30.06 -27.10 -14.17
C ARG A 239 -30.33 -25.93 -15.08
N LEU A 240 -29.33 -25.50 -15.82
CA LEU A 240 -29.46 -24.29 -16.65
C LEU A 240 -28.60 -24.39 -17.93
N GLY A 241 -29.13 -23.85 -19.00
CA GLY A 241 -28.38 -23.57 -20.22
C GLY A 241 -27.50 -22.34 -20.06
N LEU A 242 -26.48 -22.22 -20.89
CA LEU A 242 -25.65 -21.02 -20.90
C LEU A 242 -26.45 -19.81 -21.39
N VAL A 243 -26.39 -18.72 -20.65
CA VAL A 243 -27.08 -17.46 -20.92
C VAL A 243 -26.03 -16.42 -21.35
N ASP A 244 -26.23 -15.83 -22.52
CA ASP A 244 -25.35 -14.78 -23.06
C ASP A 244 -25.74 -13.37 -22.57
N ARG A 245 -27.00 -13.16 -22.22
CA ARG A 245 -27.54 -11.86 -21.76
C ARG A 245 -28.60 -12.04 -20.69
N LEU A 246 -28.57 -11.16 -19.72
CA LEU A 246 -29.59 -11.05 -18.69
C LEU A 246 -30.08 -9.62 -18.64
N PHE A 247 -31.39 -9.43 -18.84
CA PHE A 247 -32.02 -8.12 -18.77
C PHE A 247 -32.97 -8.09 -17.58
N SER A 248 -32.88 -7.05 -16.78
CA SER A 248 -33.81 -6.81 -15.67
C SER A 248 -34.21 -5.36 -15.62
N ARG A 249 -35.51 -5.10 -15.50
CA ARG A 249 -36.03 -3.77 -15.17
C ARG A 249 -36.20 -3.69 -13.65
N VAL A 250 -35.30 -2.99 -12.99
CA VAL A 250 -35.37 -2.74 -11.57
C VAL A 250 -35.78 -1.29 -11.35
N GLY A 251 -36.99 -1.10 -10.89
CA GLY A 251 -37.56 0.22 -10.58
C GLY A 251 -39.02 0.30 -11.04
N ALA A 252 -39.83 0.91 -10.23
CA ALA A 252 -41.19 1.33 -10.59
C ALA A 252 -41.13 2.65 -11.34
#